data_f92d99e3738d2b991bf6190080037031
#
_entry.id   f92d99e3738d2b991bf6190080037031
#
_cell.length_a   1.000
_cell.length_b   1.000
_cell.length_c   1.000
_cell.angle_alpha   90.00
_cell.angle_beta   90.00
_cell.angle_gamma   90.00
#
_symmetry.space_group_name_H-M   'P 1'
#
loop_
_entity.id
_entity.type
_entity.pdbx_description
1 polymer ?
#
loop_
_entity_poly.entity_id
_entity_poly.type
_entity_poly.pdbx_seq_one_letter_code
_entity_poly.pdbx_strand_id
1 'polypeptide(L)'
;MTLLIVKNIKKTGADGFVLSDINFTITSFQKIAVAGETGSGKSTLLKILAGLVQPDHGLVELNGETIKGPDEQLVAGNPKIAYLSQHFELQKHLRVEQVLAYASQIPDQEAQRIYSICRITHVLQRKTDELSGGEKQRVAIARLLIGKPRLLLLDEPYTNLDRLVKDDLKNVIEAIGNKLKITCMIVSHDPEDTLGWADQIIVLKEGRLVQLGSPETIYRKPKNEYVAGLFGNFSIVKANLLKKLGLEKLKRAIIRPEDFKLQRKTTRSAAGKVVDCFFLGNRYELEVELKDQNVRVSSAKALPIGDTVYVKLQSSLMRSLSE
;
A
#
# COMPACT_ATOMS: atom_id res chain seq x y z
N MET A 1 0.46 17.07 -13.98
CA MET A 1 -0.92 17.52 -14.23
C MET A 1 -1.84 16.77 -13.28
N THR A 2 -2.77 17.44 -12.61
CA THR A 2 -3.73 16.78 -11.70
C THR A 2 -4.67 15.87 -12.51
N LEU A 3 -4.78 14.60 -12.10
CA LEU A 3 -5.65 13.61 -12.73
C LEU A 3 -6.95 13.45 -11.96
N LEU A 4 -6.84 13.24 -10.65
CA LEU A 4 -7.99 12.96 -9.78
C LEU A 4 -8.02 13.95 -8.61
N ILE A 5 -9.20 14.47 -8.32
CA ILE A 5 -9.45 15.32 -7.16
C ILE A 5 -10.60 14.70 -6.37
N VAL A 6 -10.38 14.51 -5.08
CA VAL A 6 -11.36 13.98 -4.13
C VAL A 6 -11.62 15.05 -3.09
N LYS A 7 -12.87 15.48 -2.93
CA LYS A 7 -13.27 16.58 -2.06
C LYS A 7 -14.40 16.16 -1.12
N ASN A 8 -14.13 16.21 0.17
CA ASN A 8 -15.11 16.06 1.26
C ASN A 8 -15.99 14.81 1.15
N ILE A 9 -15.40 13.70 0.68
CA ILE A 9 -16.15 12.46 0.52
C ILE A 9 -16.61 11.93 1.87
N LYS A 10 -17.93 11.71 1.96
CA LYS A 10 -18.60 11.03 3.08
C LYS A 10 -19.47 9.91 2.52
N LYS A 11 -19.44 8.75 3.17
CA LYS A 11 -20.31 7.61 2.87
C LYS A 11 -20.61 6.84 4.13
N THR A 12 -21.90 6.64 4.41
CA THR A 12 -22.38 5.78 5.49
C THR A 12 -22.72 4.41 4.90
N GLY A 13 -22.15 3.36 5.43
CA GLY A 13 -22.47 1.97 5.09
C GLY A 13 -23.70 1.49 5.85
N ALA A 14 -24.30 0.40 5.37
CA ALA A 14 -25.47 -0.21 6.01
C ALA A 14 -25.18 -0.81 7.41
N ASP A 15 -23.93 -1.13 7.67
CA ASP A 15 -23.39 -1.63 8.93
C ASP A 15 -23.02 -0.54 9.95
N GLY A 16 -23.33 0.73 9.62
CA GLY A 16 -22.96 1.91 10.44
C GLY A 16 -21.54 2.41 10.23
N PHE A 17 -20.73 1.78 9.38
CA PHE A 17 -19.42 2.28 8.99
C PHE A 17 -19.53 3.62 8.25
N VAL A 18 -18.63 4.57 8.50
CA VAL A 18 -18.64 5.89 7.88
C VAL A 18 -17.26 6.24 7.32
N LEU A 19 -17.17 6.42 5.99
CA LEU A 19 -16.10 7.23 5.40
C LEU A 19 -16.41 8.72 5.68
N SER A 20 -15.45 9.47 6.22
CA SER A 20 -15.67 10.85 6.62
C SER A 20 -14.52 11.75 6.22
N ASP A 21 -14.87 12.84 5.56
CA ASP A 21 -13.94 13.95 5.23
C ASP A 21 -12.69 13.50 4.47
N ILE A 22 -12.87 12.66 3.44
CA ILE A 22 -11.75 12.20 2.62
C ILE A 22 -11.42 13.26 1.57
N ASN A 23 -10.21 13.81 1.66
CA ASN A 23 -9.70 14.86 0.80
C ASN A 23 -8.29 14.51 0.31
N PHE A 24 -8.07 14.42 -1.00
CA PHE A 24 -6.74 14.29 -1.61
C PHE A 24 -6.76 14.56 -3.11
N THR A 25 -5.57 14.71 -3.69
CA THR A 25 -5.37 14.87 -5.12
C THR A 25 -4.30 13.90 -5.63
N ILE A 26 -4.45 13.44 -6.86
CA ILE A 26 -3.50 12.54 -7.53
C ILE A 26 -3.09 13.18 -8.85
N THR A 27 -1.80 13.12 -9.16
CA THR A 27 -1.27 13.55 -10.46
C THR A 27 -1.21 12.38 -11.44
N SER A 28 -1.17 12.70 -12.74
CA SER A 28 -1.10 11.68 -13.79
C SER A 28 0.16 10.82 -13.65
N PHE A 29 0.01 9.53 -13.95
CA PHE A 29 1.08 8.53 -14.01
C PHE A 29 1.72 8.17 -12.65
N GLN A 30 1.12 8.59 -11.54
CA GLN A 30 1.54 8.19 -10.21
C GLN A 30 1.13 6.75 -9.87
N LYS A 31 1.93 6.12 -9.05
CA LYS A 31 1.63 4.85 -8.38
C LYS A 31 1.20 5.15 -6.95
N ILE A 32 -0.04 4.86 -6.63
CA ILE A 32 -0.64 5.16 -5.33
C ILE A 32 -0.94 3.87 -4.58
N ALA A 33 -0.57 3.79 -3.31
CA ALA A 33 -1.01 2.73 -2.42
C ALA A 33 -2.01 3.25 -1.40
N VAL A 34 -3.03 2.46 -1.10
CA VAL A 34 -3.98 2.72 -0.01
C VAL A 34 -3.77 1.65 1.04
N ALA A 35 -3.32 2.05 2.22
CA ALA A 35 -3.02 1.19 3.36
C ALA A 35 -3.98 1.45 4.53
N GLY A 36 -4.16 0.45 5.38
CA GLY A 36 -5.00 0.51 6.57
C GLY A 36 -5.51 -0.86 6.96
N GLU A 37 -6.02 -1.00 8.16
CA GLU A 37 -6.61 -2.25 8.67
C GLU A 37 -7.85 -2.68 7.86
N THR A 38 -8.22 -3.95 7.99
CA THR A 38 -9.50 -4.46 7.47
C THR A 38 -10.64 -3.65 8.06
N GLY A 39 -11.63 -3.27 7.22
CA GLY A 39 -12.73 -2.41 7.66
C GLY A 39 -12.41 -0.90 7.70
N SER A 40 -11.20 -0.44 7.37
CA SER A 40 -10.88 0.99 7.38
C SER A 40 -11.50 1.80 6.22
N GLY A 41 -12.20 1.14 5.27
CA GLY A 41 -12.93 1.79 4.17
C GLY A 41 -12.20 1.84 2.84
N LYS A 42 -11.07 1.15 2.68
CA LYS A 42 -10.26 1.15 1.44
C LYS A 42 -11.06 0.76 0.20
N SER A 43 -11.72 -0.39 0.24
CA SER A 43 -12.53 -0.89 -0.88
C SER A 43 -13.73 0.01 -1.19
N THR A 44 -14.36 0.57 -0.14
CA THR A 44 -15.46 1.54 -0.31
C THR A 44 -14.95 2.81 -1.00
N LEU A 45 -13.79 3.31 -0.59
CA LEU A 45 -13.15 4.45 -1.24
C LEU A 45 -12.88 4.15 -2.73
N LEU A 46 -12.26 3.01 -3.06
CA LEU A 46 -12.00 2.66 -4.46
C LEU A 46 -13.27 2.57 -5.29
N LYS A 47 -14.34 1.97 -4.73
CA LYS A 47 -15.64 1.89 -5.43
C LYS A 47 -16.27 3.26 -5.67
N ILE A 48 -16.13 4.20 -4.73
CA ILE A 48 -16.58 5.59 -4.92
C ILE A 48 -15.77 6.26 -6.04
N LEU A 49 -14.44 6.10 -6.02
CA LEU A 49 -13.56 6.64 -7.08
C LEU A 49 -13.90 6.07 -8.45
N ALA A 50 -14.33 4.81 -8.53
CA ALA A 50 -14.76 4.17 -9.77
C ALA A 50 -16.17 4.58 -10.23
N GLY A 51 -16.95 5.31 -9.43
CA GLY A 51 -18.36 5.62 -9.69
C GLY A 51 -19.29 4.42 -9.50
N LEU A 52 -18.87 3.43 -8.74
CA LEU A 52 -19.64 2.20 -8.43
C LEU A 52 -20.45 2.32 -7.15
N VAL A 53 -20.14 3.27 -6.31
CA VAL A 53 -20.84 3.58 -5.07
C VAL A 53 -21.08 5.08 -5.01
N GLN A 54 -22.33 5.48 -4.75
CA GLN A 54 -22.72 6.88 -4.57
C GLN A 54 -22.18 7.37 -3.21
N PRO A 55 -21.36 8.43 -3.16
CA PRO A 55 -21.07 9.12 -1.92
C PRO A 55 -22.31 9.86 -1.41
N ASP A 56 -22.47 9.97 -0.10
CA ASP A 56 -23.55 10.75 0.52
C ASP A 56 -23.28 12.26 0.43
N HIS A 57 -21.99 12.63 0.47
CA HIS A 57 -21.52 14.01 0.29
C HIS A 57 -20.15 14.02 -0.38
N GLY A 58 -19.80 15.20 -0.90
CA GLY A 58 -18.55 15.44 -1.58
C GLY A 58 -18.60 15.07 -3.06
N LEU A 59 -17.46 15.18 -3.73
CA LEU A 59 -17.36 14.88 -5.16
C LEU A 59 -15.98 14.32 -5.52
N VAL A 60 -15.95 13.58 -6.61
CA VAL A 60 -14.74 13.08 -7.26
C VAL A 60 -14.66 13.65 -8.67
N GLU A 61 -13.54 14.24 -9.04
CA GLU A 61 -13.29 14.76 -10.38
C GLU A 61 -12.13 14.00 -11.04
N LEU A 62 -12.32 13.53 -12.27
CA LEU A 62 -11.27 12.96 -13.11
C LEU A 62 -11.02 13.88 -14.31
N ASN A 63 -9.81 14.44 -14.41
CA ASN A 63 -9.46 15.45 -15.43
C ASN A 63 -10.45 16.64 -15.51
N GLY A 64 -10.99 17.09 -14.36
CA GLY A 64 -11.96 18.18 -14.29
C GLY A 64 -13.41 17.79 -14.59
N GLU A 65 -13.69 16.51 -14.89
CA GLU A 65 -15.06 15.99 -15.07
C GLU A 65 -15.50 15.29 -13.79
N THR A 66 -16.67 15.63 -13.26
CA THR A 66 -17.23 14.96 -12.07
C THR A 66 -17.59 13.51 -12.39
N ILE A 67 -17.17 12.59 -11.55
CA ILE A 67 -17.54 11.18 -11.64
C ILE A 67 -18.94 11.01 -11.04
N LYS A 68 -19.87 10.55 -11.86
CA LYS A 68 -21.24 10.25 -11.43
C LYS A 68 -21.30 8.90 -10.73
N GLY A 69 -22.08 8.83 -9.67
CA GLY A 69 -22.38 7.58 -8.98
C GLY A 69 -23.62 6.87 -9.56
N PRO A 70 -24.00 5.70 -8.99
CA PRO A 70 -25.12 4.89 -9.49
C PRO A 70 -26.48 5.62 -9.47
N ASP A 71 -26.69 6.59 -8.59
CA ASP A 71 -27.94 7.33 -8.47
C ASP A 71 -28.09 8.41 -9.59
N GLU A 72 -27.00 8.68 -10.31
CA GLU A 72 -26.94 9.75 -11.32
C GLU A 72 -26.83 9.23 -12.76
N GLN A 73 -26.70 7.90 -12.95
CA GLN A 73 -26.55 7.29 -14.26
C GLN A 73 -27.07 5.84 -14.30
N LEU A 74 -27.55 5.41 -15.49
CA LEU A 74 -28.14 4.07 -15.67
C LEU A 74 -27.14 2.91 -15.50
N VAL A 75 -25.88 3.13 -15.86
CA VAL A 75 -24.82 2.12 -15.76
C VAL A 75 -23.76 2.64 -14.78
N ALA A 76 -23.61 1.92 -13.66
CA ALA A 76 -22.63 2.29 -12.65
C ALA A 76 -21.18 2.18 -13.18
N GLY A 77 -20.34 3.11 -12.77
CA GLY A 77 -18.92 3.13 -13.11
C GLY A 77 -18.55 4.14 -14.20
N ASN A 78 -17.30 4.56 -14.22
CA ASN A 78 -16.78 5.51 -15.18
C ASN A 78 -15.91 4.78 -16.22
N PRO A 79 -16.15 4.91 -17.55
CA PRO A 79 -15.38 4.18 -18.58
C PRO A 79 -13.88 4.53 -18.61
N LYS A 80 -13.49 5.70 -18.07
CA LYS A 80 -12.08 6.11 -17.96
C LYS A 80 -11.39 5.54 -16.73
N ILE A 81 -12.11 4.78 -15.87
CA ILE A 81 -11.60 4.17 -14.64
C ILE A 81 -11.85 2.67 -14.67
N ALA A 82 -10.79 1.89 -14.63
CA ALA A 82 -10.87 0.45 -14.49
C ALA A 82 -10.78 0.06 -13.00
N TYR A 83 -11.69 -0.78 -12.55
CA TYR A 83 -11.70 -1.31 -11.18
C TYR A 83 -11.64 -2.84 -11.20
N LEU A 84 -10.61 -3.41 -10.58
CA LEU A 84 -10.51 -4.84 -10.31
C LEU A 84 -10.84 -5.08 -8.84
N SER A 85 -11.95 -5.78 -8.58
CA SER A 85 -12.34 -6.19 -7.23
C SER A 85 -11.47 -7.35 -6.75
N GLN A 86 -11.39 -7.52 -5.42
CA GLN A 86 -10.74 -8.67 -4.79
C GLN A 86 -11.34 -10.01 -5.26
N HIS A 87 -12.66 -10.05 -5.49
CA HIS A 87 -13.40 -11.21 -5.99
C HIS A 87 -13.84 -10.93 -7.44
N PHE A 88 -12.89 -10.92 -8.35
CA PHE A 88 -13.19 -10.79 -9.77
C PHE A 88 -13.56 -12.17 -10.37
N GLU A 89 -14.46 -12.16 -11.32
CA GLU A 89 -14.81 -13.35 -12.08
C GLU A 89 -14.63 -13.13 -13.57
N LEU A 90 -14.12 -14.15 -14.24
CA LEU A 90 -14.12 -14.26 -15.69
C LEU A 90 -15.29 -15.13 -16.12
N GLN A 91 -15.86 -14.84 -17.30
CA GLN A 91 -16.88 -15.70 -17.90
C GLN A 91 -16.31 -17.10 -18.08
N LYS A 92 -16.99 -18.11 -17.50
CA LYS A 92 -16.56 -19.50 -17.52
C LYS A 92 -16.72 -20.09 -18.92
N HIS A 93 -15.93 -21.12 -19.22
CA HIS A 93 -16.00 -21.93 -20.44
C HIS A 93 -15.70 -21.20 -21.77
N LEU A 94 -15.34 -19.92 -21.72
CA LEU A 94 -14.87 -19.19 -22.90
C LEU A 94 -13.35 -19.27 -22.99
N ARG A 95 -12.81 -19.21 -24.22
CA ARG A 95 -11.39 -19.00 -24.42
C ARG A 95 -11.01 -17.59 -24.01
N VAL A 96 -9.78 -17.40 -23.52
CA VAL A 96 -9.27 -16.09 -23.12
C VAL A 96 -9.40 -15.08 -24.25
N GLU A 97 -9.03 -15.45 -25.49
CA GLU A 97 -9.19 -14.58 -26.66
C GLU A 97 -10.63 -14.10 -26.87
N GLN A 98 -11.63 -14.96 -26.64
CA GLN A 98 -13.04 -14.61 -26.77
C GLN A 98 -13.47 -13.60 -25.70
N VAL A 99 -13.07 -13.83 -24.43
CA VAL A 99 -13.35 -12.89 -23.33
C VAL A 99 -12.75 -11.52 -23.61
N LEU A 100 -11.56 -11.47 -24.21
CA LEU A 100 -10.88 -10.22 -24.54
C LEU A 100 -11.48 -9.57 -25.80
N ALA A 101 -11.85 -10.35 -26.81
CA ALA A 101 -12.48 -9.86 -28.05
C ALA A 101 -13.85 -9.21 -27.77
N TYR A 102 -14.68 -9.80 -26.89
CA TYR A 102 -15.97 -9.21 -26.51
C TYR A 102 -15.83 -7.85 -25.81
N ALA A 103 -14.72 -7.63 -25.10
CA ALA A 103 -14.43 -6.35 -24.46
C ALA A 103 -13.74 -5.34 -25.40
N SER A 104 -13.23 -5.82 -26.55
CA SER A 104 -12.30 -5.05 -27.37
C SER A 104 -13.00 -4.12 -28.35
N GLN A 105 -12.63 -2.85 -28.31
CA GLN A 105 -12.93 -1.81 -29.29
C GLN A 105 -11.64 -1.18 -29.84
N ILE A 106 -10.50 -1.85 -29.66
CA ILE A 106 -9.17 -1.34 -30.04
C ILE A 106 -8.59 -2.17 -31.21
N PRO A 107 -7.68 -1.59 -32.01
CA PRO A 107 -6.99 -2.33 -33.06
C PRO A 107 -6.20 -3.53 -32.51
N ASP A 108 -6.11 -4.61 -33.28
CA ASP A 108 -5.43 -5.85 -32.89
C ASP A 108 -3.99 -5.63 -32.42
N GLN A 109 -3.24 -4.75 -33.06
CA GLN A 109 -1.85 -4.44 -32.68
C GLN A 109 -1.77 -3.87 -31.26
N GLU A 110 -2.71 -3.02 -30.88
CA GLU A 110 -2.77 -2.45 -29.53
C GLU A 110 -3.21 -3.49 -28.51
N ALA A 111 -4.18 -4.35 -28.87
CA ALA A 111 -4.59 -5.48 -28.05
C ALA A 111 -3.41 -6.44 -27.78
N GLN A 112 -2.64 -6.81 -28.79
CA GLN A 112 -1.46 -7.66 -28.65
C GLN A 112 -0.40 -7.04 -27.73
N ARG A 113 -0.21 -5.72 -27.79
CA ARG A 113 0.68 -5.01 -26.87
C ARG A 113 0.22 -5.16 -25.41
N ILE A 114 -1.09 -5.04 -25.13
CA ILE A 114 -1.67 -5.25 -23.81
C ILE A 114 -1.47 -6.70 -23.36
N TYR A 115 -1.73 -7.69 -24.25
CA TYR A 115 -1.55 -9.09 -23.92
C TYR A 115 -0.09 -9.43 -23.56
N SER A 116 0.85 -8.85 -24.29
CA SER A 116 2.28 -8.99 -23.98
C SER A 116 2.66 -8.37 -22.65
N ILE A 117 2.17 -7.16 -22.34
CA ILE A 117 2.42 -6.49 -21.06
C ILE A 117 1.84 -7.29 -19.90
N CYS A 118 0.62 -7.81 -20.05
CA CYS A 118 -0.05 -8.64 -19.05
C CYS A 118 0.49 -10.08 -19.00
N ARG A 119 1.42 -10.47 -19.89
CA ARG A 119 2.01 -11.81 -19.97
C ARG A 119 0.96 -12.92 -20.12
N ILE A 120 -0.03 -12.72 -21.01
CA ILE A 120 -1.14 -13.67 -21.23
C ILE A 120 -1.16 -14.27 -22.63
N THR A 121 -0.23 -13.91 -23.50
CA THR A 121 -0.19 -14.38 -24.90
C THR A 121 -0.22 -15.91 -25.02
N HIS A 122 0.44 -16.61 -24.11
CA HIS A 122 0.52 -18.09 -24.09
C HIS A 122 -0.77 -18.79 -23.66
N VAL A 123 -1.73 -18.06 -23.05
CA VAL A 123 -2.99 -18.62 -22.57
C VAL A 123 -4.21 -18.23 -23.42
N LEU A 124 -4.05 -17.47 -24.50
CA LEU A 124 -5.14 -16.94 -25.31
C LEU A 124 -6.10 -18.02 -25.81
N GLN A 125 -5.61 -19.21 -26.14
CA GLN A 125 -6.40 -20.33 -26.64
C GLN A 125 -6.97 -21.22 -25.53
N ARG A 126 -6.56 -21.03 -24.26
CA ARG A 126 -7.05 -21.81 -23.13
C ARG A 126 -8.39 -21.27 -22.65
N LYS A 127 -9.20 -22.14 -22.05
CA LYS A 127 -10.45 -21.74 -21.40
C LYS A 127 -10.16 -21.05 -20.06
N THR A 128 -11.02 -20.15 -19.65
CA THR A 128 -10.85 -19.39 -18.41
C THR A 128 -10.87 -20.24 -17.15
N ASP A 129 -11.57 -21.37 -17.16
CA ASP A 129 -11.59 -22.35 -16.08
C ASP A 129 -10.31 -23.17 -15.96
N GLU A 130 -9.51 -23.25 -17.02
CA GLU A 130 -8.22 -23.95 -17.04
C GLU A 130 -7.04 -23.10 -16.54
N LEU A 131 -7.27 -21.83 -16.22
CA LEU A 131 -6.24 -20.90 -15.80
C LEU A 131 -5.95 -21.00 -14.30
N SER A 132 -4.67 -20.82 -13.94
CA SER A 132 -4.27 -20.57 -12.55
C SER A 132 -4.84 -19.25 -12.02
N GLY A 133 -4.85 -19.06 -10.69
CA GLY A 133 -5.33 -17.82 -10.08
C GLY A 133 -4.63 -16.57 -10.60
N GLY A 134 -3.30 -16.60 -10.71
CA GLY A 134 -2.52 -15.48 -11.24
C GLY A 134 -2.77 -15.22 -12.74
N GLU A 135 -2.94 -16.28 -13.56
CA GLU A 135 -3.31 -16.13 -14.97
C GLU A 135 -4.70 -15.51 -15.12
N LYS A 136 -5.70 -15.97 -14.35
CA LYS A 136 -7.04 -15.39 -14.30
C LYS A 136 -6.98 -13.89 -14.00
N GLN A 137 -6.18 -13.52 -13.03
CA GLN A 137 -6.03 -12.12 -12.62
C GLN A 137 -5.38 -11.26 -13.70
N ARG A 138 -4.32 -11.74 -14.36
CA ARG A 138 -3.70 -11.03 -15.47
C ARG A 138 -4.64 -10.89 -16.67
N VAL A 139 -5.47 -11.90 -16.97
CA VAL A 139 -6.51 -11.83 -17.99
C VAL A 139 -7.59 -10.80 -17.61
N ALA A 140 -8.03 -10.76 -16.35
CA ALA A 140 -8.99 -9.77 -15.87
C ALA A 140 -8.43 -8.34 -15.99
N ILE A 141 -7.16 -8.13 -15.63
CA ILE A 141 -6.50 -6.83 -15.82
C ILE A 141 -6.41 -6.48 -17.31
N ALA A 142 -6.01 -7.40 -18.17
CA ALA A 142 -5.93 -7.17 -19.62
C ALA A 142 -7.30 -6.76 -20.20
N ARG A 143 -8.37 -7.43 -19.79
CA ARG A 143 -9.75 -7.08 -20.16
C ARG A 143 -10.11 -5.63 -19.78
N LEU A 144 -9.71 -5.19 -18.60
CA LEU A 144 -9.95 -3.82 -18.14
C LEU A 144 -9.12 -2.79 -18.95
N LEU A 145 -7.88 -3.12 -19.30
CA LEU A 145 -6.98 -2.23 -20.03
C LEU A 145 -7.41 -1.98 -21.48
N ILE A 146 -8.11 -2.93 -22.08
CA ILE A 146 -8.69 -2.79 -23.43
C ILE A 146 -9.63 -1.58 -23.51
N GLY A 147 -10.32 -1.22 -22.44
CA GLY A 147 -11.14 0.00 -22.35
C GLY A 147 -10.34 1.31 -22.30
N LYS A 148 -9.00 1.29 -22.40
CA LYS A 148 -8.11 2.46 -22.34
C LYS A 148 -8.36 3.37 -21.13
N PRO A 149 -8.38 2.83 -19.91
CA PRO A 149 -8.61 3.63 -18.71
C PRO A 149 -7.45 4.61 -18.48
N ARG A 150 -7.75 5.72 -17.83
CA ARG A 150 -6.74 6.66 -17.34
C ARG A 150 -6.29 6.35 -15.91
N LEU A 151 -7.14 5.65 -15.17
CA LEU A 151 -6.91 5.22 -13.80
C LEU A 151 -7.26 3.74 -13.65
N LEU A 152 -6.32 2.96 -13.13
CA LEU A 152 -6.50 1.55 -12.79
C LEU A 152 -6.53 1.41 -11.27
N LEU A 153 -7.65 0.95 -10.75
CA LEU A 153 -7.89 0.70 -9.33
C LEU A 153 -7.86 -0.81 -9.08
N LEU A 154 -7.00 -1.27 -8.19
CA LEU A 154 -6.81 -2.67 -7.88
C LEU A 154 -7.05 -2.90 -6.37
N ASP A 155 -8.10 -3.65 -6.04
CA ASP A 155 -8.48 -3.92 -4.67
C ASP A 155 -7.87 -5.26 -4.22
N GLU A 156 -6.86 -5.19 -3.37
CA GLU A 156 -6.07 -6.32 -2.87
C GLU A 156 -5.58 -7.31 -3.95
N PRO A 157 -4.89 -6.84 -4.99
CA PRO A 157 -4.54 -7.66 -6.14
C PRO A 157 -3.54 -8.79 -5.82
N TYR A 158 -2.89 -8.76 -4.66
CA TYR A 158 -1.85 -9.74 -4.29
C TYR A 158 -2.31 -10.77 -3.28
N THR A 159 -3.56 -10.69 -2.81
CA THR A 159 -4.11 -11.58 -1.79
C THR A 159 -4.25 -13.01 -2.32
N ASN A 160 -3.88 -13.99 -1.51
CA ASN A 160 -3.91 -15.42 -1.83
C ASN A 160 -3.02 -15.85 -3.01
N LEU A 161 -1.98 -15.09 -3.34
CA LEU A 161 -0.99 -15.48 -4.34
C LEU A 161 0.29 -15.98 -3.67
N ASP A 162 0.87 -17.04 -4.21
CA ASP A 162 2.22 -17.46 -3.89
C ASP A 162 3.24 -16.39 -4.26
N ARG A 163 4.38 -16.35 -3.56
CA ARG A 163 5.40 -15.31 -3.72
C ARG A 163 5.83 -15.10 -5.17
N LEU A 164 6.10 -16.17 -5.91
CA LEU A 164 6.53 -16.05 -7.31
C LEU A 164 5.45 -15.44 -8.20
N VAL A 165 4.19 -15.85 -8.01
CA VAL A 165 3.03 -15.33 -8.76
C VAL A 165 2.78 -13.87 -8.37
N LYS A 166 2.95 -13.51 -7.09
CA LYS A 166 2.85 -12.14 -6.59
C LYS A 166 3.91 -11.24 -7.23
N ASP A 167 5.17 -11.68 -7.28
CA ASP A 167 6.26 -10.92 -7.89
C ASP A 167 6.05 -10.72 -9.41
N ASP A 168 5.53 -11.75 -10.09
CA ASP A 168 5.18 -11.66 -11.51
C ASP A 168 4.06 -10.62 -11.75
N LEU A 169 3.02 -10.62 -10.92
CA LEU A 169 1.92 -9.65 -11.01
C LEU A 169 2.38 -8.22 -10.67
N LYS A 170 3.27 -8.04 -9.69
CA LYS A 170 3.89 -6.73 -9.40
C LYS A 170 4.60 -6.17 -10.65
N ASN A 171 5.39 -7.00 -11.32
CA ASN A 171 6.07 -6.62 -12.56
C ASN A 171 5.09 -6.23 -13.68
N VAL A 172 3.96 -6.93 -13.79
CA VAL A 172 2.89 -6.59 -14.75
C VAL A 172 2.28 -5.22 -14.41
N ILE A 173 1.89 -4.98 -13.17
CA ILE A 173 1.30 -3.70 -12.74
C ILE A 173 2.30 -2.54 -12.94
N GLU A 174 3.56 -2.75 -12.63
CA GLU A 174 4.61 -1.76 -12.90
C GLU A 174 4.77 -1.47 -14.40
N ALA A 175 4.76 -2.51 -15.23
CA ALA A 175 4.83 -2.36 -16.68
C ALA A 175 3.61 -1.61 -17.24
N ILE A 176 2.42 -1.81 -16.70
CA ILE A 176 1.20 -1.05 -17.07
C ILE A 176 1.40 0.45 -16.81
N GLY A 177 1.81 0.83 -15.61
CA GLY A 177 2.08 2.23 -15.28
C GLY A 177 3.14 2.86 -16.19
N ASN A 178 4.27 2.17 -16.38
CA ASN A 178 5.41 2.71 -17.11
C ASN A 178 5.21 2.73 -18.63
N LYS A 179 4.71 1.63 -19.23
CA LYS A 179 4.61 1.47 -20.70
C LYS A 179 3.30 1.99 -21.29
N LEU A 180 2.18 1.89 -20.56
CA LEU A 180 0.88 2.38 -21.01
C LEU A 180 0.57 3.78 -20.48
N LYS A 181 1.39 4.32 -19.58
CA LYS A 181 1.19 5.63 -18.95
C LYS A 181 -0.19 5.74 -18.29
N ILE A 182 -0.56 4.73 -17.52
CA ILE A 182 -1.80 4.67 -16.74
C ILE A 182 -1.45 4.94 -15.28
N THR A 183 -2.24 5.79 -14.62
CA THR A 183 -2.16 5.98 -13.17
C THR A 183 -2.70 4.72 -12.48
N CYS A 184 -1.94 4.16 -11.55
CA CYS A 184 -2.32 2.94 -10.85
C CYS A 184 -2.52 3.21 -9.36
N MET A 185 -3.63 2.73 -8.80
CA MET A 185 -3.89 2.74 -7.37
C MET A 185 -4.14 1.31 -6.89
N ILE A 186 -3.40 0.87 -5.88
CA ILE A 186 -3.58 -0.45 -5.26
C ILE A 186 -4.00 -0.32 -3.81
N VAL A 187 -4.87 -1.20 -3.36
CA VAL A 187 -5.08 -1.48 -1.94
C VAL A 187 -4.21 -2.67 -1.56
N SER A 188 -3.39 -2.53 -0.54
CA SER A 188 -2.67 -3.64 0.08
C SER A 188 -2.49 -3.40 1.57
N HIS A 189 -2.53 -4.46 2.36
CA HIS A 189 -2.20 -4.47 3.78
C HIS A 189 -0.75 -4.88 4.05
N ASP A 190 0.00 -5.29 3.01
CA ASP A 190 1.40 -5.70 3.11
C ASP A 190 2.32 -4.49 2.85
N PRO A 191 3.17 -4.10 3.83
CA PRO A 191 4.14 -3.02 3.66
C PRO A 191 5.09 -3.22 2.47
N GLU A 192 5.48 -4.47 2.16
CA GLU A 192 6.38 -4.77 1.04
C GLU A 192 5.74 -4.47 -0.32
N ASP A 193 4.39 -4.52 -0.40
CA ASP A 193 3.67 -4.20 -1.63
C ASP A 193 3.56 -2.70 -1.87
N THR A 194 3.69 -1.91 -0.82
CA THR A 194 3.41 -0.47 -0.84
C THR A 194 4.66 0.38 -0.81
N LEU A 195 5.58 0.11 0.14
CA LEU A 195 6.78 0.93 0.37
C LEU A 195 7.74 0.95 -0.82
N GLY A 196 7.96 -0.20 -1.47
CA GLY A 196 8.90 -0.30 -2.59
C GLY A 196 8.30 0.06 -3.96
N TRP A 197 6.97 0.22 -4.05
CA TRP A 197 6.29 0.39 -5.32
C TRP A 197 5.65 1.76 -5.49
N ALA A 198 5.03 2.32 -4.45
CA ALA A 198 4.23 3.53 -4.55
C ALA A 198 5.09 4.80 -4.61
N ASP A 199 4.60 5.82 -5.33
CA ASP A 199 5.10 7.20 -5.25
C ASP A 199 4.44 7.94 -4.07
N GLN A 200 3.20 7.52 -3.73
CA GLN A 200 2.42 8.11 -2.65
C GLN A 200 1.58 7.05 -1.94
N ILE A 201 1.48 7.15 -0.63
CA ILE A 201 0.68 6.25 0.22
C ILE A 201 -0.40 7.06 0.92
N ILE A 202 -1.64 6.58 0.81
CA ILE A 202 -2.82 7.05 1.55
C ILE A 202 -3.04 6.08 2.71
N VAL A 203 -3.01 6.56 3.94
CA VAL A 203 -3.29 5.74 5.12
C VAL A 203 -4.69 6.06 5.65
N LEU A 204 -5.55 5.04 5.67
CA LEU A 204 -6.90 5.11 6.21
C LEU A 204 -6.99 4.41 7.57
N LYS A 205 -7.73 5.01 8.50
CA LYS A 205 -8.15 4.42 9.76
C LYS A 205 -9.58 4.84 10.07
N GLU A 206 -10.43 3.86 10.39
CA GLU A 206 -11.82 4.12 10.82
C GLU A 206 -12.55 5.12 9.90
N GLY A 207 -12.44 4.92 8.59
CA GLY A 207 -13.07 5.76 7.58
C GLY A 207 -12.47 7.15 7.38
N ARG A 208 -11.32 7.46 7.96
CA ARG A 208 -10.66 8.78 7.85
C ARG A 208 -9.27 8.65 7.24
N LEU A 209 -8.87 9.68 6.51
CA LEU A 209 -7.50 9.82 6.04
C LEU A 209 -6.62 10.30 7.20
N VAL A 210 -5.71 9.42 7.65
CA VAL A 210 -4.81 9.71 8.77
C VAL A 210 -3.55 10.39 8.31
N GLN A 211 -2.94 9.86 7.23
CA GLN A 211 -1.71 10.41 6.66
C GLN A 211 -1.66 10.15 5.16
N LEU A 212 -1.08 11.10 4.44
CA LEU A 212 -0.77 11.05 3.03
C LEU A 212 0.68 11.49 2.84
N GLY A 213 1.47 10.75 2.08
CA GLY A 213 2.87 11.10 1.87
C GLY A 213 3.63 10.11 1.01
N SER A 214 4.91 10.42 0.73
CA SER A 214 5.81 9.46 0.11
C SER A 214 6.06 8.25 1.03
N PRO A 215 6.42 7.08 0.49
CA PRO A 215 6.78 5.90 1.30
C PRO A 215 7.78 6.22 2.41
N GLU A 216 8.82 6.98 2.09
CA GLU A 216 9.83 7.38 3.07
C GLU A 216 9.25 8.25 4.19
N THR A 217 8.36 9.20 3.85
CA THR A 217 7.69 10.05 4.85
C THR A 217 6.78 9.23 5.76
N ILE A 218 6.00 8.31 5.20
CA ILE A 218 5.10 7.43 5.95
C ILE A 218 5.90 6.53 6.91
N TYR A 219 7.00 5.97 6.44
CA TYR A 219 7.83 5.06 7.23
C TYR A 219 8.65 5.77 8.31
N ARG A 220 9.34 6.87 7.96
CA ARG A 220 10.29 7.57 8.85
C ARG A 220 9.65 8.65 9.72
N LYS A 221 8.53 9.24 9.27
CA LYS A 221 7.81 10.32 9.98
C LYS A 221 6.33 9.95 10.11
N PRO A 222 6.01 8.79 10.74
CA PRO A 222 4.62 8.39 10.94
C PRO A 222 3.92 9.40 11.87
N LYS A 223 2.70 9.81 11.50
CA LYS A 223 1.90 10.78 12.27
C LYS A 223 1.55 10.27 13.66
N ASN A 224 1.40 8.96 13.81
CA ASN A 224 1.06 8.29 15.06
C ASN A 224 1.51 6.82 15.06
N GLU A 225 1.27 6.12 16.18
CA GLU A 225 1.61 4.72 16.37
C GLU A 225 0.89 3.76 15.42
N TYR A 226 -0.35 4.09 15.06
CA TYR A 226 -1.10 3.31 14.09
C TYR A 226 -0.39 3.26 12.73
N VAL A 227 -0.03 4.44 12.21
CA VAL A 227 0.73 4.52 10.95
C VAL A 227 2.07 3.82 11.09
N ALA A 228 2.78 4.00 12.20
CA ALA A 228 4.05 3.31 12.43
C ALA A 228 3.87 1.79 12.38
N GLY A 229 2.86 1.26 13.06
CA GLY A 229 2.60 -0.18 13.16
C GLY A 229 2.19 -0.84 11.84
N LEU A 230 1.48 -0.12 10.97
CA LEU A 230 1.13 -0.65 9.64
C LEU A 230 2.34 -0.98 8.77
N PHE A 231 3.48 -0.31 8.97
CA PHE A 231 4.65 -0.44 8.10
C PHE A 231 5.85 -1.14 8.77
N GLY A 232 5.66 -1.72 9.94
CA GLY A 232 6.68 -2.54 10.60
C GLY A 232 6.85 -2.23 12.07
N ASN A 233 7.77 -2.94 12.71
CA ASN A 233 8.04 -2.82 14.13
C ASN A 233 8.60 -1.44 14.50
N PHE A 234 8.26 -0.98 15.68
CA PHE A 234 8.76 0.26 16.27
C PHE A 234 8.79 0.16 17.79
N SER A 235 9.53 1.05 18.42
CA SER A 235 9.55 1.25 19.87
C SER A 235 9.10 2.67 20.20
N ILE A 236 8.26 2.79 21.23
CA ILE A 236 7.92 4.09 21.82
C ILE A 236 8.97 4.41 22.88
N VAL A 237 9.79 5.40 22.59
CA VAL A 237 10.85 5.81 23.53
C VAL A 237 10.40 7.03 24.34
N LYS A 238 10.41 6.89 25.66
CA LYS A 238 9.98 7.91 26.63
C LYS A 238 11.11 8.87 26.99
N ALA A 239 10.73 10.03 27.55
CA ALA A 239 11.62 11.14 27.88
C ALA A 239 12.91 10.75 28.61
N ASN A 240 12.84 9.88 29.63
CA ASN A 240 14.01 9.47 30.40
C ASN A 240 15.07 8.78 29.54
N LEU A 241 14.64 7.87 28.66
CA LEU A 241 15.54 7.19 27.75
C LEU A 241 16.02 8.12 26.62
N LEU A 242 15.14 8.96 26.08
CA LEU A 242 15.51 9.97 25.07
C LEU A 242 16.61 10.90 25.59
N LYS A 243 16.48 11.41 26.81
CA LYS A 243 17.51 12.22 27.47
C LYS A 243 18.83 11.49 27.55
N LYS A 244 18.83 10.23 27.98
CA LYS A 244 20.05 9.39 28.05
C LYS A 244 20.68 9.13 26.68
N LEU A 245 19.87 9.07 25.63
CA LEU A 245 20.31 8.89 24.25
C LEU A 245 20.68 10.20 23.54
N GLY A 246 20.59 11.37 24.22
CA GLY A 246 20.98 12.68 23.71
C GLY A 246 19.88 13.48 23.02
N LEU A 247 18.62 13.14 23.23
CA LEU A 247 17.42 13.85 22.70
C LEU A 247 16.61 14.45 23.86
N GLU A 248 17.19 15.45 24.54
CA GLU A 248 16.65 16.01 25.80
C GLU A 248 15.33 16.79 25.63
N LYS A 249 15.08 17.33 24.44
CA LYS A 249 13.91 18.17 24.16
C LYS A 249 12.64 17.36 23.91
N LEU A 250 12.74 16.07 23.59
CA LEU A 250 11.62 15.23 23.23
C LEU A 250 11.03 14.54 24.46
N LYS A 251 9.70 14.59 24.58
CA LYS A 251 8.97 13.84 25.61
C LYS A 251 8.70 12.39 25.22
N ARG A 252 8.60 12.13 23.91
CA ARG A 252 8.29 10.82 23.33
C ARG A 252 8.74 10.76 21.88
N ALA A 253 9.20 9.61 21.40
CA ALA A 253 9.52 9.38 20.00
C ALA A 253 9.16 7.95 19.56
N ILE A 254 8.76 7.81 18.31
CA ILE A 254 8.62 6.52 17.61
C ILE A 254 9.95 6.25 16.94
N ILE A 255 10.57 5.11 17.25
CA ILE A 255 11.92 4.76 16.76
C ILE A 255 11.88 3.35 16.18
N ARG A 256 12.43 3.18 14.98
CA ARG A 256 12.50 1.90 14.29
C ARG A 256 13.66 1.03 14.86
N PRO A 257 13.57 -0.31 14.77
CA PRO A 257 14.63 -1.20 15.25
C PRO A 257 16.01 -0.92 14.60
N GLU A 258 16.04 -0.55 13.33
CA GLU A 258 17.26 -0.21 12.59
C GLU A 258 17.85 1.15 12.97
N ASP A 259 17.08 2.04 13.59
CA ASP A 259 17.57 3.33 14.08
C ASP A 259 18.36 3.23 15.37
N PHE A 260 18.30 2.08 16.04
CA PHE A 260 19.19 1.77 17.15
C PHE A 260 20.49 1.12 16.67
N LYS A 261 21.55 1.35 17.39
CA LYS A 261 22.85 0.66 17.24
C LYS A 261 23.31 0.06 18.55
N LEU A 262 23.83 -1.16 18.47
CA LEU A 262 24.58 -1.77 19.55
C LEU A 262 26.06 -1.34 19.48
N GLN A 263 26.62 -0.94 20.60
CA GLN A 263 28.02 -0.51 20.66
C GLN A 263 28.61 -0.71 22.04
N ARG A 264 29.90 -0.35 22.21
CA ARG A 264 30.54 -0.25 23.52
C ARG A 264 29.92 0.90 24.33
N LYS A 265 30.04 0.82 25.66
CA LYS A 265 29.54 1.84 26.59
C LYS A 265 30.04 3.23 26.23
N THR A 266 29.14 4.19 26.16
CA THR A 266 29.44 5.63 25.96
C THR A 266 28.50 6.48 26.81
N THR A 267 28.77 7.79 26.87
CA THR A 267 27.94 8.76 27.63
C THR A 267 26.49 8.86 27.07
N ARG A 268 26.29 8.59 25.76
CA ARG A 268 24.98 8.62 25.08
C ARG A 268 24.50 7.21 24.72
N SER A 269 24.70 6.25 25.62
CA SER A 269 24.20 4.89 25.45
C SER A 269 23.44 4.42 26.70
N ALA A 270 22.42 3.60 26.50
CA ALA A 270 21.65 2.97 27.56
C ALA A 270 22.08 1.50 27.67
N ALA A 271 22.45 1.07 28.89
CA ALA A 271 22.67 -0.32 29.17
C ALA A 271 21.35 -1.07 29.29
N GLY A 272 21.30 -2.27 28.74
CA GLY A 272 20.16 -3.17 28.84
C GLY A 272 20.55 -4.62 28.70
N LYS A 273 19.61 -5.53 28.91
CA LYS A 273 19.78 -6.97 28.74
C LYS A 273 18.97 -7.45 27.55
N VAL A 274 19.53 -8.35 26.76
CA VAL A 274 18.78 -9.05 25.70
C VAL A 274 17.79 -9.98 26.36
N VAL A 275 16.49 -9.79 26.10
CA VAL A 275 15.42 -10.65 26.63
C VAL A 275 14.85 -11.57 25.58
N ASP A 276 15.00 -11.22 24.29
CA ASP A 276 14.61 -12.09 23.18
C ASP A 276 15.44 -11.80 21.92
N CYS A 277 15.48 -12.77 20.97
CA CYS A 277 16.26 -12.68 19.73
C CYS A 277 15.53 -13.39 18.59
N PHE A 278 14.97 -12.64 17.64
CA PHE A 278 14.21 -13.12 16.50
C PHE A 278 15.06 -13.13 15.23
N PHE A 279 15.12 -14.27 14.53
CA PHE A 279 15.74 -14.35 13.21
C PHE A 279 14.75 -13.98 12.12
N LEU A 280 15.06 -12.93 11.34
CA LEU A 280 14.21 -12.41 10.27
C LEU A 280 14.76 -12.69 8.85
N GLY A 281 15.59 -13.71 8.71
CA GLY A 281 16.22 -14.09 7.44
C GLY A 281 17.53 -13.32 7.20
N ASN A 282 17.46 -12.06 6.86
CA ASN A 282 18.63 -11.21 6.55
C ASN A 282 19.21 -10.48 7.77
N ARG A 283 18.54 -10.50 8.91
CA ARG A 283 18.95 -9.84 10.16
C ARG A 283 18.32 -10.52 11.36
N TYR A 284 18.79 -10.13 12.53
CA TYR A 284 18.13 -10.43 13.81
C TYR A 284 17.45 -9.17 14.34
N GLU A 285 16.36 -9.35 15.06
CA GLU A 285 15.73 -8.33 15.86
C GLU A 285 15.79 -8.75 17.32
N LEU A 286 16.43 -7.92 18.12
CA LEU A 286 16.63 -8.17 19.55
C LEU A 286 15.61 -7.37 20.34
N GLU A 287 14.95 -7.99 21.31
CA GLU A 287 14.23 -7.27 22.33
C GLU A 287 15.20 -7.00 23.50
N VAL A 288 15.40 -5.74 23.82
CA VAL A 288 16.34 -5.30 24.85
C VAL A 288 15.58 -4.62 25.97
N GLU A 289 15.64 -5.21 27.16
CA GLU A 289 15.11 -4.62 28.38
C GLU A 289 16.06 -3.54 28.89
N LEU A 290 15.63 -2.31 28.87
CA LEU A 290 16.28 -1.16 29.48
C LEU A 290 15.60 -0.88 30.82
N LYS A 291 16.21 -0.03 31.67
CA LYS A 291 15.74 0.23 33.05
C LYS A 291 14.23 0.49 33.17
N ASP A 292 13.64 1.22 32.21
CA ASP A 292 12.27 1.73 32.31
C ASP A 292 11.35 1.24 31.17
N GLN A 293 11.89 0.54 30.18
CA GLN A 293 11.13 0.04 29.00
C GLN A 293 11.92 -0.93 28.14
N ASN A 294 11.22 -1.74 27.33
CA ASN A 294 11.82 -2.54 26.28
C ASN A 294 11.93 -1.77 24.98
N VAL A 295 12.96 -2.06 24.19
CA VAL A 295 13.13 -1.56 22.82
C VAL A 295 13.52 -2.69 21.90
N ARG A 296 13.11 -2.60 20.63
CA ARG A 296 13.54 -3.50 19.57
C ARG A 296 14.71 -2.91 18.81
N VAL A 297 15.76 -3.72 18.62
CA VAL A 297 17.02 -3.30 18.01
C VAL A 297 17.36 -4.25 16.88
N SER A 298 17.65 -3.73 15.70
CA SER A 298 18.13 -4.53 14.57
C SER A 298 19.62 -4.88 14.75
N SER A 299 19.97 -6.15 14.55
CA SER A 299 21.34 -6.66 14.68
C SER A 299 21.71 -7.55 13.49
N ALA A 300 22.96 -7.47 13.04
CA ALA A 300 23.49 -8.39 12.04
C ALA A 300 23.81 -9.79 12.61
N LYS A 301 23.86 -9.92 13.94
CA LYS A 301 24.23 -11.18 14.62
C LYS A 301 23.24 -11.48 15.74
N ALA A 302 23.00 -12.77 15.98
CA ALA A 302 22.33 -13.22 17.18
C ALA A 302 23.16 -12.84 18.41
N LEU A 303 22.48 -12.49 19.49
CA LEU A 303 23.07 -12.33 20.80
C LEU A 303 22.33 -13.23 21.79
N PRO A 304 23.07 -13.85 22.77
CA PRO A 304 22.44 -14.66 23.79
C PRO A 304 21.50 -13.88 24.68
N ILE A 305 20.41 -14.54 25.08
CA ILE A 305 19.48 -13.98 26.08
C ILE A 305 20.25 -13.82 27.40
N GLY A 306 20.07 -12.67 28.03
CA GLY A 306 20.79 -12.28 29.27
C GLY A 306 22.05 -11.44 29.06
N ASP A 307 22.55 -11.37 27.81
CA ASP A 307 23.72 -10.55 27.50
C ASP A 307 23.45 -9.07 27.76
N THR A 308 24.46 -8.41 28.34
CA THR A 308 24.44 -6.96 28.56
C THR A 308 24.88 -6.23 27.28
N VAL A 309 24.03 -5.37 26.78
CA VAL A 309 24.28 -4.56 25.60
C VAL A 309 24.13 -3.07 25.87
N TYR A 310 24.78 -2.26 25.04
CA TYR A 310 24.65 -0.79 25.10
C TYR A 310 23.98 -0.28 23.82
N VAL A 311 22.78 0.29 23.98
CA VAL A 311 21.96 0.79 22.90
C VAL A 311 22.15 2.29 22.76
N LYS A 312 22.35 2.77 21.53
CA LYS A 312 22.31 4.20 21.18
C LYS A 312 21.50 4.43 19.92
N LEU A 313 21.16 5.68 19.65
CA LEU A 313 20.52 6.09 18.37
C LEU A 313 21.57 6.32 17.27
N GLN A 314 21.17 6.09 16.02
CA GLN A 314 21.98 6.46 14.86
C GLN A 314 22.07 7.99 14.75
N SER A 315 23.24 8.48 14.31
CA SER A 315 23.51 9.93 14.22
C SER A 315 22.60 10.65 13.19
N SER A 316 22.17 9.94 12.15
CA SER A 316 21.23 10.45 11.13
C SER A 316 19.86 10.75 11.73
N LEU A 317 19.33 9.84 12.55
CA LEU A 317 18.04 10.01 13.21
C LEU A 317 18.10 11.15 14.24
N MET A 318 19.21 11.27 14.98
CA MET A 318 19.38 12.36 15.96
C MET A 318 19.26 13.74 15.33
N ARG A 319 19.74 13.93 14.10
CA ARG A 319 19.59 15.21 13.36
C ARG A 319 18.13 15.44 12.95
N SER A 320 17.47 14.47 12.38
CA SER A 320 16.08 14.61 11.90
C SER A 320 15.04 14.78 13.01
N LEU A 321 15.31 14.36 14.23
CA LEU A 321 14.44 14.54 15.40
C LEU A 321 14.76 15.83 16.18
N SER A 322 15.89 16.49 15.89
CA SER A 322 16.30 17.74 16.55
C SER A 322 15.83 18.98 15.77
N GLU A 323 15.49 18.81 14.49
CA GLU A 323 14.84 19.80 13.62
C GLU A 323 13.33 19.81 13.84
#